data_d6d01ad18eff74dcb249dbae477b06a8
#
_entry.id   d6d01ad18eff74dcb249dbae477b06a8
#
_cell.length_a   1.000
_cell.length_b   1.000
_cell.length_c   1.000
_cell.angle_alpha   90.00
_cell.angle_beta   90.00
_cell.angle_gamma   90.00
#
_symmetry.space_group_name_H-M   'P 1'
#
loop_
_entity.id
_entity.type
_entity.pdbx_description
1 polymer ?
#
loop_
_entity_poly.entity_id
_entity_poly.type
_entity_poly.pdbx_seq_one_letter_code
_entity_poly.pdbx_strand_id
1 'polypeptide(L)'
;MIMNIHIVEQPEFAAVFTLPSPARDHSGIGHLVEHLVFRTSHLFPERHNLFALTSLTQCKMNASTTGDTSYYFAQAQTSEDLLLLIEYLYTGLMTRTYKESDIEQEKSVIQHELAFYAKHPAYQTQSQIWRGDHHSCAYQHWGGFPDVLTHLTANDIDAYKSQYYVDHQLSIFASGILKEDIVTACNKGRLNHAKLSNHHNQPKIYQPKLTTNDTEDDMPVPVFSWWLAGKYQASVLRQFPKWQIQWPELYVEEELNHQGMFAIRYVGEKELSQFSTWLACQTVIAGSEMTKMTKFPESIQALLSSEISNTSQPRNLSSKSNAAMPISQLIDEPCISHLARLPITNIHTTQTLDLTSTTLATAAEPPTIIKRFTGAIAFELGSYQPKTIMQLLADIGDKEICIKADLWLIKFTPISLEKMTAIVQTSAFWAPRVRGLLYTMGVFELAGDIYVWGAGDIQPTTNISYIQALIDSSQH
;
A
#
# COMPACT_ATOMS: atom_id res chain seq x y z
N MET A 1 13.98 23.69 9.21
CA MET A 1 13.17 22.55 8.75
C MET A 1 13.40 21.41 9.71
N ILE A 2 12.37 20.92 10.40
CA ILE A 2 12.51 19.81 11.36
C ILE A 2 11.84 18.61 10.72
N MET A 3 12.64 17.83 9.98
CA MET A 3 12.26 16.46 9.59
C MET A 3 12.74 15.51 10.67
N ASN A 4 11.92 14.53 11.02
CA ASN A 4 12.32 13.46 11.92
C ASN A 4 13.06 12.38 11.11
N ILE A 5 14.39 12.35 11.21
CA ILE A 5 15.22 11.37 10.50
C ILE A 5 15.89 10.44 11.51
N HIS A 6 15.63 9.16 11.36
CA HIS A 6 16.13 8.07 12.20
C HIS A 6 17.03 7.15 11.37
N ILE A 7 18.28 6.99 11.79
CA ILE A 7 19.19 6.04 11.17
C ILE A 7 19.16 4.75 11.96
N VAL A 8 18.95 3.65 11.26
CA VAL A 8 18.86 2.30 11.81
C VAL A 8 20.07 1.51 11.36
N GLU A 9 20.73 0.83 12.29
CA GLU A 9 21.89 -0.01 11.98
C GLU A 9 21.44 -1.34 11.36
N GLN A 10 21.50 -1.40 10.04
CA GLN A 10 21.23 -2.58 9.23
C GLN A 10 22.13 -2.58 7.99
N PRO A 11 22.47 -3.76 7.44
CA PRO A 11 23.36 -3.87 6.28
C PRO A 11 22.70 -3.39 4.97
N GLU A 12 21.38 -3.37 4.88
CA GLU A 12 20.65 -3.03 3.67
C GLU A 12 20.56 -1.52 3.46
N PHE A 13 20.57 -1.10 2.20
CA PHE A 13 20.25 0.26 1.79
C PHE A 13 18.73 0.39 1.64
N ALA A 14 18.07 0.87 2.67
CA ALA A 14 16.61 0.98 2.70
C ALA A 14 16.16 2.29 3.38
N ALA A 15 14.98 2.79 2.97
CA ALA A 15 14.34 3.94 3.58
C ALA A 15 12.83 3.76 3.64
N VAL A 16 12.21 4.25 4.71
CA VAL A 16 10.76 4.34 4.87
C VAL A 16 10.38 5.75 5.26
N PHE A 17 9.42 6.31 4.56
CA PHE A 17 8.77 7.57 4.89
C PHE A 17 7.42 7.25 5.50
N THR A 18 7.12 7.84 6.63
CA THR A 18 5.82 7.68 7.30
C THR A 18 5.15 9.02 7.49
N LEU A 19 3.86 9.09 7.20
CA LEU A 19 3.04 10.28 7.30
C LEU A 19 1.67 9.93 7.84
N PRO A 20 1.07 10.78 8.69
CA PRO A 20 -0.35 10.66 9.02
C PRO A 20 -1.20 10.75 7.76
N SER A 21 -2.11 9.82 7.59
CA SER A 21 -3.01 9.76 6.44
C SER A 21 -4.42 9.33 6.90
N PRO A 22 -5.06 10.13 7.79
CA PRO A 22 -6.29 9.73 8.41
C PRO A 22 -7.44 9.65 7.41
N ALA A 23 -8.15 8.53 7.40
CA ALA A 23 -9.41 8.38 6.72
C ALA A 23 -10.52 9.03 7.58
N ARG A 24 -10.97 10.23 7.20
CA ARG A 24 -12.01 10.99 7.93
C ARG A 24 -13.37 10.94 7.26
N ASP A 25 -13.45 10.29 6.11
CA ASP A 25 -14.66 10.18 5.30
C ASP A 25 -14.60 8.95 4.37
N HIS A 26 -15.61 8.80 3.54
CA HIS A 26 -15.74 7.70 2.58
C HIS A 26 -15.05 7.95 1.23
N SER A 27 -14.24 8.99 1.12
CA SER A 27 -13.66 9.40 -0.16
C SER A 27 -12.45 8.56 -0.60
N GLY A 28 -11.73 7.94 0.36
CA GLY A 28 -10.46 7.28 0.07
C GLY A 28 -9.35 8.24 -0.36
N ILE A 29 -9.43 9.51 0.04
CA ILE A 29 -8.47 10.53 -0.38
C ILE A 29 -7.03 10.19 0.00
N GLY A 30 -6.81 9.56 1.16
CA GLY A 30 -5.47 9.11 1.58
C GLY A 30 -4.88 8.10 0.59
N HIS A 31 -5.68 7.15 0.14
CA HIS A 31 -5.30 6.15 -0.86
C HIS A 31 -5.06 6.78 -2.25
N LEU A 32 -5.93 7.70 -2.68
CA LEU A 32 -5.71 8.44 -3.92
C LEU A 32 -4.40 9.24 -3.89
N VAL A 33 -4.12 9.91 -2.78
CA VAL A 33 -2.86 10.64 -2.60
C VAL A 33 -1.65 9.70 -2.61
N GLU A 34 -1.76 8.52 -2.02
CA GLU A 34 -0.72 7.49 -2.08
C GLU A 34 -0.34 7.16 -3.53
N HIS A 35 -1.32 6.89 -4.39
CA HIS A 35 -1.09 6.63 -5.82
C HIS A 35 -0.46 7.83 -6.53
N LEU A 36 -0.95 9.04 -6.24
CA LEU A 36 -0.49 10.26 -6.89
C LEU A 36 0.95 10.65 -6.54
N VAL A 37 1.49 10.23 -5.40
CA VAL A 37 2.90 10.43 -5.03
C VAL A 37 3.83 9.87 -6.11
N PHE A 38 3.46 8.78 -6.78
CA PHE A 38 4.24 8.14 -7.83
C PHE A 38 4.02 8.72 -9.22
N ARG A 39 3.23 9.79 -9.37
CA ARG A 39 2.88 10.37 -10.67
C ARG A 39 3.78 11.51 -11.10
N THR A 40 4.31 12.26 -10.16
CA THR A 40 4.99 13.52 -10.48
C THR A 40 6.46 13.43 -10.15
N SER A 41 7.27 13.23 -11.18
CA SER A 41 8.72 13.30 -11.04
C SER A 41 9.40 13.60 -12.36
N HIS A 42 10.43 14.43 -12.32
CA HIS A 42 11.34 14.62 -13.45
C HIS A 42 12.26 13.40 -13.67
N LEU A 43 12.41 12.56 -12.66
CA LEU A 43 13.21 11.33 -12.73
C LEU A 43 12.46 10.20 -13.44
N PHE A 44 11.14 10.14 -13.24
CA PHE A 44 10.25 9.18 -13.89
C PHE A 44 9.08 9.92 -14.52
N PRO A 45 9.27 10.47 -15.74
CA PRO A 45 8.24 11.30 -16.39
C PRO A 45 6.99 10.50 -16.77
N GLU A 46 7.14 9.19 -16.96
CA GLU A 46 6.05 8.29 -17.32
C GLU A 46 5.83 7.24 -16.24
N ARG A 47 4.56 6.91 -15.95
CA ARG A 47 4.20 5.96 -14.88
C ARG A 47 4.87 4.60 -15.04
N HIS A 48 4.92 4.08 -16.27
CA HIS A 48 5.52 2.78 -16.53
C HIS A 48 7.01 2.70 -16.18
N ASN A 49 7.70 3.83 -16.10
CA ASN A 49 9.12 3.86 -15.75
C ASN A 49 9.40 3.29 -14.36
N LEU A 50 8.50 3.51 -13.40
CA LEU A 50 8.62 2.93 -12.06
C LEU A 50 8.48 1.41 -12.11
N PHE A 51 7.50 0.89 -12.85
CA PHE A 51 7.29 -0.54 -13.00
C PHE A 51 8.46 -1.20 -13.74
N ALA A 52 8.97 -0.56 -14.79
CA ALA A 52 10.16 -1.01 -15.50
C ALA A 52 11.37 -1.03 -14.56
N LEU A 53 11.58 0.01 -13.75
CA LEU A 53 12.67 0.06 -12.77
C LEU A 53 12.62 -1.14 -11.82
N THR A 54 11.49 -1.39 -11.18
CA THR A 54 11.34 -2.48 -10.20
C THR A 54 11.47 -3.87 -10.81
N SER A 55 11.18 -4.01 -12.11
CA SER A 55 11.31 -5.28 -12.84
C SER A 55 12.70 -5.50 -13.44
N LEU A 56 13.40 -4.42 -13.82
CA LEU A 56 14.71 -4.49 -14.48
C LEU A 56 15.88 -4.32 -13.52
N THR A 57 15.63 -3.98 -12.27
CA THR A 57 16.68 -3.70 -11.29
C THR A 57 16.33 -4.36 -9.96
N GLN A 58 17.29 -4.40 -9.07
CA GLN A 58 17.06 -4.86 -7.70
C GLN A 58 16.51 -3.74 -6.78
N CYS A 59 16.21 -2.57 -7.34
CA CYS A 59 15.53 -1.52 -6.61
C CYS A 59 14.07 -1.87 -6.37
N LYS A 60 13.62 -1.64 -5.14
CA LYS A 60 12.21 -1.82 -4.76
C LYS A 60 11.67 -0.50 -4.28
N MET A 61 10.48 -0.18 -4.70
CA MET A 61 9.77 1.01 -4.25
C MET A 61 8.28 0.75 -4.30
N ASN A 62 7.61 1.05 -3.20
CA ASN A 62 6.16 0.91 -3.11
C ASN A 62 5.62 1.78 -1.98
N ALA A 63 4.31 1.78 -1.80
CA ALA A 63 3.64 2.39 -0.68
C ALA A 63 2.54 1.49 -0.14
N SER A 64 2.05 1.82 1.03
CA SER A 64 0.86 1.21 1.63
C SER A 64 0.25 2.20 2.60
N THR A 65 -1.04 2.39 2.51
CA THR A 65 -1.82 3.10 3.52
C THR A 65 -2.45 2.08 4.44
N THR A 66 -2.08 2.14 5.70
CA THR A 66 -2.47 1.19 6.73
C THR A 66 -2.92 1.97 7.94
N GLY A 67 -4.16 1.82 8.31
CA GLY A 67 -4.71 2.64 9.35
C GLY A 67 -4.73 4.12 8.98
N ASP A 68 -4.35 4.97 9.93
CA ASP A 68 -4.22 6.42 9.75
C ASP A 68 -2.83 6.84 9.25
N THR A 69 -2.04 5.92 8.68
CA THR A 69 -0.65 6.16 8.29
C THR A 69 -0.36 5.67 6.88
N SER A 70 0.27 6.49 6.07
CA SER A 70 0.84 6.07 4.80
C SER A 70 2.33 5.83 4.93
N TYR A 71 2.79 4.71 4.39
CA TYR A 71 4.17 4.27 4.34
C TYR A 71 4.64 4.28 2.90
N TYR A 72 5.76 4.94 2.63
CA TYR A 72 6.42 4.92 1.33
C TYR A 72 7.82 4.38 1.54
N PHE A 73 8.19 3.35 0.84
CA PHE A 73 9.48 2.72 1.05
C PHE A 73 10.28 2.54 -0.23
N ALA A 74 11.59 2.57 -0.05
CA ALA A 74 12.57 2.31 -1.09
C ALA A 74 13.66 1.39 -0.55
N GLN A 75 14.16 0.51 -1.40
CA GLN A 75 15.32 -0.33 -1.17
C GLN A 75 16.19 -0.35 -2.42
N ALA A 76 17.51 -0.30 -2.25
CA ALA A 76 18.47 -0.28 -3.34
C ALA A 76 19.69 -1.15 -3.02
N GLN A 77 20.57 -1.34 -4.00
CA GLN A 77 21.83 -2.08 -3.81
C GLN A 77 23.00 -1.18 -3.40
N THR A 78 22.87 0.12 -3.62
CA THR A 78 23.90 1.12 -3.29
C THR A 78 23.28 2.31 -2.56
N SER A 79 24.10 3.00 -1.78
CA SER A 79 23.71 4.24 -1.11
C SER A 79 23.28 5.33 -2.10
N GLU A 80 23.98 5.46 -3.22
CA GLU A 80 23.70 6.45 -4.24
C GLU A 80 22.33 6.22 -4.90
N ASP A 81 21.99 4.97 -5.17
CA ASP A 81 20.71 4.61 -5.74
C ASP A 81 19.58 4.85 -4.74
N LEU A 82 19.80 4.50 -3.47
CA LEU A 82 18.83 4.80 -2.43
C LEU A 82 18.57 6.31 -2.30
N LEU A 83 19.61 7.14 -2.38
CA LEU A 83 19.47 8.59 -2.31
C LEU A 83 18.66 9.17 -3.49
N LEU A 84 18.77 8.60 -4.69
CA LEU A 84 17.93 8.95 -5.83
C LEU A 84 16.45 8.59 -5.58
N LEU A 85 16.20 7.40 -5.01
CA LEU A 85 14.84 6.99 -4.68
C LEU A 85 14.25 7.84 -3.55
N ILE A 86 15.06 8.25 -2.57
CA ILE A 86 14.67 9.21 -1.53
C ILE A 86 14.28 10.58 -2.15
N GLU A 87 15.11 11.11 -3.06
CA GLU A 87 14.80 12.34 -3.79
C GLU A 87 13.47 12.22 -4.53
N TYR A 88 13.25 11.11 -5.23
CA TYR A 88 12.01 10.83 -5.95
C TYR A 88 10.79 10.81 -5.03
N LEU A 89 10.82 9.99 -3.96
CA LEU A 89 9.71 9.87 -3.01
C LEU A 89 9.41 11.21 -2.36
N TYR A 90 10.43 11.91 -1.89
CA TYR A 90 10.25 13.21 -1.26
C TYR A 90 9.64 14.25 -2.23
N THR A 91 10.06 14.24 -3.50
CA THR A 91 9.45 15.11 -4.53
C THR A 91 7.96 14.84 -4.66
N GLY A 92 7.56 13.58 -4.80
CA GLY A 92 6.16 13.17 -4.91
C GLY A 92 5.34 13.50 -3.64
N LEU A 93 5.92 13.25 -2.46
CA LEU A 93 5.29 13.56 -1.18
C LEU A 93 4.99 15.05 -1.05
N MET A 94 5.89 15.93 -1.47
CA MET A 94 5.72 17.38 -1.35
C MET A 94 4.94 18.00 -2.51
N THR A 95 4.75 17.30 -3.63
CA THR A 95 3.98 17.80 -4.78
C THR A 95 2.50 17.91 -4.43
N ARG A 96 1.89 19.04 -4.76
CA ARG A 96 0.47 19.34 -4.49
C ARG A 96 -0.36 19.56 -5.74
N THR A 97 0.31 19.79 -6.88
CA THR A 97 -0.36 20.09 -8.15
C THR A 97 -0.25 18.88 -9.07
N TYR A 98 -1.37 18.40 -9.55
CA TYR A 98 -1.49 17.26 -10.44
C TYR A 98 -2.30 17.63 -11.68
N LYS A 99 -2.05 16.98 -12.80
CA LYS A 99 -2.89 17.08 -13.99
C LYS A 99 -4.22 16.38 -13.69
N GLU A 100 -5.33 16.96 -14.15
CA GLU A 100 -6.65 16.34 -14.01
C GLU A 100 -6.69 14.93 -14.62
N SER A 101 -6.04 14.74 -15.77
CA SER A 101 -5.91 13.42 -16.40
C SER A 101 -5.25 12.38 -15.50
N ASP A 102 -4.28 12.77 -14.69
CA ASP A 102 -3.59 11.85 -13.76
C ASP A 102 -4.50 11.48 -12.61
N ILE A 103 -5.27 12.46 -12.10
CA ILE A 103 -6.23 12.24 -11.02
C ILE A 103 -7.32 11.27 -11.49
N GLU A 104 -7.93 11.51 -12.64
CA GLU A 104 -9.00 10.65 -13.18
C GLU A 104 -8.49 9.24 -13.48
N GLN A 105 -7.27 9.11 -13.98
CA GLN A 105 -6.68 7.81 -14.23
C GLN A 105 -6.42 7.04 -12.92
N GLU A 106 -5.94 7.70 -11.85
CA GLU A 106 -5.74 7.01 -10.57
C GLU A 106 -7.04 6.65 -9.90
N LYS A 107 -8.08 7.48 -9.98
CA LYS A 107 -9.43 7.09 -9.52
C LYS A 107 -9.90 5.81 -10.20
N SER A 108 -9.72 5.69 -11.51
CA SER A 108 -10.08 4.47 -12.25
C SER A 108 -9.27 3.25 -11.77
N VAL A 109 -7.98 3.41 -11.52
CA VAL A 109 -7.13 2.33 -11.01
C VAL A 109 -7.60 1.87 -9.63
N ILE A 110 -7.90 2.80 -8.73
CA ILE A 110 -8.39 2.49 -7.38
C ILE A 110 -9.75 1.80 -7.45
N GLN A 111 -10.65 2.24 -8.32
CA GLN A 111 -11.94 1.57 -8.51
C GLN A 111 -11.78 0.10 -8.91
N HIS A 112 -10.84 -0.21 -9.82
CA HIS A 112 -10.54 -1.58 -10.21
C HIS A 112 -9.92 -2.40 -9.07
N GLU A 113 -9.04 -1.78 -8.28
CA GLU A 113 -8.47 -2.39 -7.09
C GLU A 113 -9.54 -2.71 -6.05
N LEU A 114 -10.42 -1.78 -5.77
CA LEU A 114 -11.56 -1.99 -4.86
C LEU A 114 -12.49 -3.09 -5.36
N ALA A 115 -12.77 -3.14 -6.66
CA ALA A 115 -13.57 -4.20 -7.26
C ALA A 115 -12.91 -5.58 -7.15
N PHE A 116 -11.58 -5.64 -7.22
CA PHE A 116 -10.82 -6.85 -6.96
C PHE A 116 -10.96 -7.29 -5.49
N TYR A 117 -10.69 -6.40 -4.54
CA TYR A 117 -10.83 -6.72 -3.12
C TYR A 117 -12.27 -7.09 -2.72
N ALA A 118 -13.28 -6.44 -3.31
CA ALA A 118 -14.68 -6.72 -3.02
C ALA A 118 -15.11 -8.17 -3.33
N LYS A 119 -14.34 -8.91 -4.13
CA LYS A 119 -14.57 -10.32 -4.40
C LYS A 119 -14.08 -11.25 -3.27
N HIS A 120 -13.24 -10.75 -2.37
CA HIS A 120 -12.68 -11.55 -1.28
C HIS A 120 -13.56 -11.48 -0.02
N PRO A 121 -14.14 -12.60 0.45
CA PRO A 121 -15.02 -12.60 1.62
C PRO A 121 -14.37 -12.04 2.88
N ALA A 122 -13.09 -12.33 3.09
CA ALA A 122 -12.34 -11.80 4.25
C ALA A 122 -12.27 -10.27 4.23
N TYR A 123 -12.06 -9.67 3.05
CA TYR A 123 -12.03 -8.22 2.91
C TYR A 123 -13.43 -7.61 3.15
N GLN A 124 -14.49 -8.23 2.62
CA GLN A 124 -15.86 -7.78 2.87
C GLN A 124 -16.18 -7.78 4.36
N THR A 125 -15.84 -8.87 5.06
CA THR A 125 -16.04 -8.99 6.50
C THR A 125 -15.23 -7.93 7.26
N GLN A 126 -13.94 -7.80 6.96
CA GLN A 126 -13.10 -6.79 7.61
C GLN A 126 -13.63 -5.38 7.37
N SER A 127 -13.90 -5.01 6.14
CA SER A 127 -14.37 -3.65 5.82
C SER A 127 -15.72 -3.31 6.47
N GLN A 128 -16.58 -4.29 6.71
CA GLN A 128 -17.82 -4.09 7.46
C GLN A 128 -17.57 -3.87 8.96
N ILE A 129 -16.73 -4.70 9.56
CA ILE A 129 -16.45 -4.68 11.00
C ILE A 129 -15.72 -3.41 11.42
N TRP A 130 -14.80 -2.89 10.58
CA TRP A 130 -14.00 -1.72 10.89
C TRP A 130 -14.70 -0.39 10.61
N ARG A 131 -15.90 -0.43 10.07
CA ARG A 131 -16.69 0.74 9.72
C ARG A 131 -17.38 1.34 10.94
N GLY A 132 -17.47 2.67 10.97
CA GLY A 132 -18.31 3.36 11.95
C GLY A 132 -17.63 3.70 13.28
N ASP A 133 -16.43 3.22 13.55
CA ASP A 133 -15.67 3.60 14.74
C ASP A 133 -14.71 4.75 14.44
N HIS A 134 -14.98 5.93 14.99
CA HIS A 134 -14.20 7.15 14.76
C HIS A 134 -12.74 7.07 15.24
N HIS A 135 -12.42 6.09 16.07
CA HIS A 135 -11.06 5.83 16.57
C HIS A 135 -10.33 4.79 15.73
N SER A 136 -11.06 4.03 14.89
CA SER A 136 -10.48 3.06 13.99
C SER A 136 -9.82 3.73 12.80
N CYS A 137 -8.66 3.25 12.45
CA CYS A 137 -7.99 3.60 11.21
C CYS A 137 -8.79 3.19 9.95
N ALA A 138 -9.62 2.17 10.08
CA ALA A 138 -10.49 1.70 9.01
C ALA A 138 -11.92 2.25 9.12
N TYR A 139 -12.15 3.28 9.95
CA TYR A 139 -13.46 3.89 10.18
C TYR A 139 -14.20 4.21 8.88
N GLN A 140 -13.53 4.88 7.98
CA GLN A 140 -14.06 5.26 6.69
C GLN A 140 -13.34 4.44 5.64
N HIS A 141 -13.72 3.32 5.27
CA HIS A 141 -13.15 2.50 4.22
C HIS A 141 -11.91 3.15 3.55
N TRP A 142 -10.70 2.82 3.99
CA TRP A 142 -9.45 3.50 3.61
C TRP A 142 -9.25 3.65 2.08
N GLY A 143 -9.79 2.71 1.29
CA GLY A 143 -9.82 2.76 -0.17
C GLY A 143 -10.91 3.68 -0.74
N GLY A 144 -11.85 4.13 0.09
CA GLY A 144 -13.00 4.94 -0.31
C GLY A 144 -14.15 4.13 -0.89
N PHE A 145 -15.27 4.84 -1.11
CA PHE A 145 -16.38 4.32 -1.90
C PHE A 145 -16.23 4.82 -3.33
N PRO A 146 -16.43 3.95 -4.34
CA PRO A 146 -16.30 4.34 -5.74
C PRO A 146 -17.03 5.62 -6.10
N ASP A 147 -18.28 5.78 -5.63
CA ASP A 147 -19.10 6.95 -5.92
C ASP A 147 -18.53 8.23 -5.28
N VAL A 148 -18.01 8.15 -4.05
CA VAL A 148 -17.42 9.30 -3.36
C VAL A 148 -16.06 9.65 -3.94
N LEU A 149 -15.27 8.63 -4.27
CA LEU A 149 -13.96 8.77 -4.91
C LEU A 149 -14.03 9.58 -6.21
N THR A 150 -15.09 9.36 -7.03
CA THR A 150 -15.28 10.10 -8.29
C THR A 150 -15.43 11.60 -8.10
N HIS A 151 -15.91 12.05 -6.94
CA HIS A 151 -16.14 13.47 -6.65
C HIS A 151 -14.92 14.19 -6.06
N LEU A 152 -13.80 13.50 -5.86
CA LEU A 152 -12.56 14.15 -5.43
C LEU A 152 -11.99 15.03 -6.54
N THR A 153 -11.49 16.18 -6.17
CA THR A 153 -10.92 17.19 -7.08
C THR A 153 -9.46 17.49 -6.74
N ALA A 154 -8.76 18.14 -7.65
CA ALA A 154 -7.40 18.65 -7.39
C ALA A 154 -7.34 19.56 -6.15
N ASN A 155 -8.43 20.31 -5.85
CA ASN A 155 -8.51 21.13 -4.66
C ASN A 155 -8.60 20.30 -3.37
N ASP A 156 -9.30 19.19 -3.38
CA ASP A 156 -9.40 18.28 -2.23
C ASP A 156 -8.03 17.66 -1.93
N ILE A 157 -7.31 17.23 -2.98
CA ILE A 157 -5.97 16.67 -2.89
C ILE A 157 -4.99 17.71 -2.34
N ASP A 158 -4.99 18.94 -2.85
CA ASP A 158 -4.14 20.03 -2.35
C ASP A 158 -4.46 20.34 -0.87
N ALA A 159 -5.73 20.41 -0.50
CA ALA A 159 -6.16 20.64 0.88
C ALA A 159 -5.69 19.52 1.82
N TYR A 160 -5.88 18.26 1.42
CA TYR A 160 -5.47 17.10 2.20
C TYR A 160 -3.95 17.06 2.39
N LYS A 161 -3.18 17.22 1.30
CA LYS A 161 -1.72 17.23 1.37
C LYS A 161 -1.19 18.45 2.13
N SER A 162 -1.84 19.61 2.05
CA SER A 162 -1.47 20.78 2.83
C SER A 162 -1.61 20.56 4.33
N GLN A 163 -2.53 19.73 4.75
CA GLN A 163 -2.79 19.42 6.14
C GLN A 163 -1.90 18.30 6.68
N TYR A 164 -1.66 17.24 5.91
CA TYR A 164 -1.02 16.02 6.39
C TYR A 164 0.36 15.74 5.80
N TYR A 165 0.64 16.20 4.57
CA TYR A 165 1.90 15.95 3.87
C TYR A 165 2.85 17.14 4.02
N VAL A 166 3.32 17.33 5.24
CA VAL A 166 4.17 18.45 5.63
C VAL A 166 5.40 17.97 6.42
N ASP A 167 6.50 18.70 6.28
CA ASP A 167 7.82 18.28 6.82
C ASP A 167 7.81 17.87 8.29
N HIS A 168 7.07 18.60 9.13
CA HIS A 168 7.06 18.36 10.57
C HIS A 168 6.26 17.12 10.99
N GLN A 169 5.45 16.57 10.08
CA GLN A 169 4.72 15.32 10.28
C GLN A 169 5.43 14.12 9.60
N LEU A 170 6.43 14.40 8.78
CA LEU A 170 7.19 13.38 8.06
C LEU A 170 8.26 12.79 8.97
N SER A 171 8.25 11.46 9.09
CA SER A 171 9.35 10.70 9.67
C SER A 171 10.01 9.85 8.60
N ILE A 172 11.34 9.83 8.59
CA ILE A 172 12.16 9.06 7.66
C ILE A 172 13.03 8.10 8.48
N PHE A 173 12.88 6.82 8.25
CA PHE A 173 13.71 5.75 8.80
C PHE A 173 14.59 5.22 7.67
N ALA A 174 15.90 5.15 7.89
CA ALA A 174 16.81 4.73 6.84
C ALA A 174 18.00 3.94 7.38
N SER A 175 18.55 3.06 6.55
CA SER A 175 19.75 2.28 6.82
C SER A 175 20.74 2.39 5.67
N GLY A 176 22.03 2.18 5.98
CA GLY A 176 23.11 2.16 5.00
C GLY A 176 23.55 3.53 4.47
N ILE A 177 22.96 4.64 4.94
CA ILE A 177 23.25 6.02 4.50
C ILE A 177 23.34 6.99 5.69
N LEU A 178 23.97 8.14 5.46
CA LEU A 178 24.11 9.17 6.47
C LEU A 178 22.90 10.12 6.50
N LYS A 179 22.63 10.67 7.66
CA LYS A 179 21.52 11.63 7.84
C LYS A 179 21.68 12.88 6.96
N GLU A 180 22.88 13.37 6.81
CA GLU A 180 23.22 14.55 6.01
C GLU A 180 22.93 14.32 4.52
N ASP A 181 23.17 13.11 4.04
CA ASP A 181 22.90 12.71 2.65
C ASP A 181 21.38 12.66 2.39
N ILE A 182 20.61 12.13 3.34
CA ILE A 182 19.13 12.15 3.27
C ILE A 182 18.62 13.60 3.19
N VAL A 183 19.12 14.49 4.06
CA VAL A 183 18.74 15.92 4.04
C VAL A 183 19.07 16.52 2.67
N THR A 184 20.22 16.19 2.11
CA THR A 184 20.65 16.66 0.80
C THR A 184 19.72 16.18 -0.31
N ALA A 185 19.36 14.89 -0.32
CA ALA A 185 18.43 14.31 -1.29
C ALA A 185 17.02 14.95 -1.17
N CYS A 186 16.51 15.12 0.05
CA CYS A 186 15.24 15.80 0.29
C CYS A 186 15.27 17.29 -0.17
N ASN A 187 16.38 18.00 0.04
CA ASN A 187 16.51 19.37 -0.45
C ASN A 187 16.52 19.43 -1.99
N LYS A 188 17.15 18.50 -2.68
CA LYS A 188 17.08 18.37 -4.15
C LYS A 188 15.63 18.15 -4.60
N GLY A 189 14.92 17.23 -3.96
CA GLY A 189 13.50 16.96 -4.24
C GLY A 189 12.64 18.22 -4.04
N ARG A 190 12.90 19.01 -3.01
CA ARG A 190 12.21 20.29 -2.75
C ARG A 190 12.46 21.31 -3.85
N LEU A 191 13.68 21.46 -4.31
CA LEU A 191 14.02 22.39 -5.39
C LEU A 191 13.30 21.99 -6.69
N ASN A 192 13.17 20.69 -6.95
CA ASN A 192 12.45 20.19 -8.11
C ASN A 192 10.96 20.47 -7.99
N HIS A 193 10.36 20.25 -6.81
CA HIS A 193 8.98 20.60 -6.56
C HIS A 193 8.71 22.12 -6.74
N ALA A 194 9.56 22.98 -6.23
CA ALA A 194 9.40 24.44 -6.33
C ALA A 194 9.37 24.94 -7.79
N LYS A 195 10.04 24.24 -8.70
CA LYS A 195 9.97 24.54 -10.14
C LYS A 195 8.63 24.16 -10.78
N LEU A 196 7.91 23.21 -10.19
CA LEU A 196 6.62 22.70 -10.70
C LEU A 196 5.42 23.47 -10.13
N SER A 197 5.57 24.10 -8.97
CA SER A 197 4.49 24.79 -8.27
C SER A 197 4.67 26.31 -8.29
N ASN A 198 4.01 26.99 -9.24
CA ASN A 198 4.03 28.47 -9.31
C ASN A 198 2.97 29.15 -8.42
N HIS A 199 2.32 28.45 -7.50
CA HIS A 199 1.24 29.01 -6.70
C HIS A 199 1.50 28.90 -5.21
N HIS A 200 1.70 30.06 -4.56
CA HIS A 200 1.56 30.23 -3.12
C HIS A 200 0.06 30.20 -2.76
N ASN A 201 -0.52 29.00 -2.70
CA ASN A 201 -1.86 28.88 -2.15
C ASN A 201 -1.78 28.89 -0.62
N GLN A 202 -2.67 29.65 0.01
CA GLN A 202 -2.87 29.55 1.45
C GLN A 202 -3.25 28.12 1.83
N PRO A 203 -2.80 27.62 2.99
CA PRO A 203 -3.16 26.26 3.40
C PRO A 203 -4.69 26.12 3.47
N LYS A 204 -5.22 25.19 2.70
CA LYS A 204 -6.64 24.86 2.71
C LYS A 204 -6.86 23.74 3.72
N ILE A 205 -7.99 23.80 4.41
CA ILE A 205 -8.42 22.72 5.32
C ILE A 205 -9.23 21.73 4.49
N TYR A 206 -8.86 20.46 4.54
CA TYR A 206 -9.63 19.39 3.92
C TYR A 206 -10.99 19.26 4.61
N GLN A 207 -12.06 19.23 3.83
CA GLN A 207 -13.42 19.03 4.32
C GLN A 207 -13.86 17.61 3.98
N PRO A 208 -14.16 16.78 4.98
CA PRO A 208 -14.63 15.43 4.78
C PRO A 208 -15.87 15.34 3.89
N LYS A 209 -15.92 14.34 3.01
CA LYS A 209 -17.03 14.06 2.09
C LYS A 209 -17.83 12.88 2.63
N LEU A 210 -18.80 13.18 3.49
CA LEU A 210 -19.70 12.18 4.03
C LEU A 210 -20.78 11.84 3.01
N THR A 211 -21.10 10.55 2.86
CA THR A 211 -22.27 10.13 2.11
C THR A 211 -23.51 10.31 2.99
N THR A 212 -24.54 10.96 2.45
CA THR A 212 -25.83 11.15 3.13
C THR A 212 -26.73 9.91 3.03
N ASN A 213 -26.28 8.83 2.41
CA ASN A 213 -27.08 7.63 2.12
C ASN A 213 -26.93 6.55 3.20
N ASP A 214 -26.89 6.92 4.46
CA ASP A 214 -27.25 6.02 5.53
C ASP A 214 -28.78 5.90 5.50
N THR A 215 -29.29 5.04 4.60
CA THR A 215 -30.72 4.72 4.59
C THR A 215 -31.06 4.01 5.89
N GLU A 216 -31.99 4.60 6.64
CA GLU A 216 -32.46 4.16 7.96
C GLU A 216 -33.16 2.79 7.96
N ASP A 217 -33.20 2.04 6.86
CA ASP A 217 -34.11 0.89 6.72
C ASP A 217 -33.60 -0.45 7.25
N ASP A 218 -32.33 -0.53 7.69
CA ASP A 218 -31.83 -1.73 8.36
C ASP A 218 -31.19 -1.33 9.69
N MET A 219 -31.75 -1.79 10.79
CA MET A 219 -31.17 -1.62 12.14
C MET A 219 -29.70 -2.01 12.12
N PRO A 220 -28.81 -1.04 12.27
CA PRO A 220 -27.38 -1.32 12.22
C PRO A 220 -26.98 -2.20 13.40
N VAL A 221 -26.17 -3.23 13.15
CA VAL A 221 -25.65 -4.09 14.22
C VAL A 221 -24.59 -3.31 15.01
N PRO A 222 -24.73 -3.15 16.33
CA PRO A 222 -23.75 -2.41 17.12
C PRO A 222 -22.40 -3.15 17.16
N VAL A 223 -21.33 -2.38 17.13
CA VAL A 223 -19.94 -2.83 17.29
C VAL A 223 -19.35 -2.16 18.51
N PHE A 224 -18.84 -2.96 19.42
CA PHE A 224 -18.18 -2.50 20.64
C PHE A 224 -16.68 -2.69 20.49
N SER A 225 -15.91 -1.63 20.69
CA SER A 225 -14.47 -1.63 20.52
C SER A 225 -13.75 -1.25 21.82
N TRP A 226 -12.76 -2.04 22.22
CA TRP A 226 -11.85 -1.76 23.35
C TRP A 226 -10.46 -1.54 22.80
N TRP A 227 -9.86 -0.41 23.13
CA TRP A 227 -8.57 -0.01 22.63
C TRP A 227 -7.43 -0.37 23.59
N LEU A 228 -6.39 -0.99 23.08
CA LEU A 228 -5.19 -1.37 23.83
C LEU A 228 -3.94 -0.82 23.15
N ALA A 229 -2.91 -0.55 23.96
CA ALA A 229 -1.59 -0.20 23.45
C ALA A 229 -0.96 -1.35 22.66
N GLY A 230 -0.29 -1.04 21.56
CA GLY A 230 0.28 -2.01 20.61
C GLY A 230 1.22 -3.04 21.24
N LYS A 231 1.93 -2.70 22.32
CA LYS A 231 2.79 -3.63 23.06
C LYS A 231 2.07 -4.90 23.57
N TYR A 232 0.74 -4.89 23.67
CA TYR A 232 -0.05 -6.06 24.10
C TYR A 232 -0.59 -6.87 22.91
N GLN A 233 -0.48 -6.36 21.69
CA GLN A 233 -1.11 -6.96 20.50
C GLN A 233 -0.64 -8.40 20.26
N ALA A 234 0.66 -8.67 20.34
CA ALA A 234 1.19 -10.01 20.13
C ALA A 234 0.62 -11.03 21.13
N SER A 235 0.38 -10.60 22.38
CA SER A 235 -0.25 -11.46 23.41
C SER A 235 -1.72 -11.74 23.10
N VAL A 236 -2.46 -10.72 22.64
CA VAL A 236 -3.87 -10.85 22.24
C VAL A 236 -3.99 -11.76 21.01
N LEU A 237 -3.25 -11.48 19.93
CA LEU A 237 -3.29 -12.27 18.69
C LEU A 237 -2.94 -13.74 18.91
N ARG A 238 -2.03 -14.05 19.83
CA ARG A 238 -1.70 -15.43 20.21
C ARG A 238 -2.87 -16.16 20.87
N GLN A 239 -3.68 -15.45 21.63
CA GLN A 239 -4.84 -16.00 22.33
C GLN A 239 -6.11 -15.97 21.47
N PHE A 240 -6.15 -15.09 20.49
CA PHE A 240 -7.32 -14.79 19.66
C PHE A 240 -8.01 -16.04 19.08
N PRO A 241 -7.33 -17.05 18.51
CA PRO A 241 -8.01 -18.23 17.98
C PRO A 241 -8.83 -18.98 19.04
N LYS A 242 -8.34 -19.02 20.30
CA LYS A 242 -9.08 -19.64 21.41
C LYS A 242 -10.25 -18.79 21.86
N TRP A 243 -10.08 -17.47 21.86
CA TRP A 243 -11.13 -16.52 22.20
C TRP A 243 -12.27 -16.57 21.18
N GLN A 244 -11.93 -16.63 19.89
CA GLN A 244 -12.90 -16.68 18.79
C GLN A 244 -13.73 -17.98 18.78
N ILE A 245 -13.19 -19.10 19.25
CA ILE A 245 -13.98 -20.35 19.43
C ILE A 245 -15.11 -20.13 20.43
N GLN A 246 -14.84 -19.40 21.51
CA GLN A 246 -15.84 -19.10 22.55
C GLN A 246 -16.77 -17.97 22.17
N TRP A 247 -16.24 -16.97 21.46
CA TRP A 247 -16.92 -15.75 21.02
C TRP A 247 -16.73 -15.56 19.52
N PRO A 248 -17.56 -16.20 18.67
CA PRO A 248 -17.41 -16.12 17.19
C PRO A 248 -17.54 -14.69 16.63
N GLU A 249 -18.24 -13.81 17.33
CA GLU A 249 -18.46 -12.41 16.99
C GLU A 249 -17.29 -11.50 17.42
N LEU A 250 -16.21 -12.09 17.92
CA LEU A 250 -14.99 -11.39 18.30
C LEU A 250 -14.09 -11.16 17.11
N TYR A 251 -13.54 -9.96 17.05
CA TYR A 251 -12.55 -9.54 16.07
C TYR A 251 -11.41 -8.78 16.75
N VAL A 252 -10.22 -8.86 16.18
CA VAL A 252 -9.03 -8.17 16.68
C VAL A 252 -8.35 -7.46 15.52
N GLU A 253 -8.00 -6.21 15.73
CA GLU A 253 -7.28 -5.42 14.73
C GLU A 253 -5.82 -5.90 14.61
N GLU A 254 -5.41 -6.25 13.41
CA GLU A 254 -4.03 -6.67 13.12
C GLU A 254 -3.10 -5.47 12.91
N GLU A 255 -3.65 -4.28 12.71
CA GLU A 255 -2.92 -3.06 12.42
C GLU A 255 -3.00 -2.10 13.61
N LEU A 256 -1.92 -1.36 13.84
CA LEU A 256 -1.91 -0.29 14.85
C LEU A 256 -2.33 1.02 14.19
N ASN A 257 -3.13 1.82 14.92
CA ASN A 257 -3.40 3.18 14.49
C ASN A 257 -2.17 4.10 14.71
N HIS A 258 -2.26 5.35 14.27
CA HIS A 258 -1.18 6.35 14.42
C HIS A 258 -0.78 6.63 15.87
N GLN A 259 -1.60 6.23 16.85
CA GLN A 259 -1.30 6.33 18.28
C GLN A 259 -0.61 5.06 18.81
N GLY A 260 -0.35 4.08 17.95
CA GLY A 260 0.23 2.79 18.33
C GLY A 260 -0.74 1.92 19.14
N MET A 261 -2.05 2.06 18.90
CA MET A 261 -3.11 1.28 19.55
C MET A 261 -3.80 0.35 18.54
N PHE A 262 -4.40 -0.72 19.04
CA PHE A 262 -5.24 -1.65 18.28
C PHE A 262 -6.54 -1.92 19.04
N ALA A 263 -7.58 -2.37 18.36
CA ALA A 263 -8.87 -2.64 18.95
C ALA A 263 -9.17 -4.15 19.06
N ILE A 264 -9.82 -4.51 20.15
CA ILE A 264 -10.61 -5.75 20.28
C ILE A 264 -12.07 -5.36 20.06
N ARG A 265 -12.79 -6.09 19.19
CA ARG A 265 -14.16 -5.77 18.83
C ARG A 265 -15.11 -6.92 19.03
N TYR A 266 -16.32 -6.58 19.48
CA TYR A 266 -17.45 -7.48 19.57
C TYR A 266 -18.60 -6.93 18.75
N VAL A 267 -19.19 -7.77 17.89
CA VAL A 267 -20.27 -7.39 16.98
C VAL A 267 -21.61 -7.95 17.48
N GLY A 268 -22.54 -7.06 17.81
CA GLY A 268 -23.90 -7.42 18.26
C GLY A 268 -24.18 -7.03 19.70
N GLU A 269 -25.46 -7.04 20.06
CA GLU A 269 -25.92 -6.71 21.42
C GLU A 269 -26.00 -7.94 22.34
N LYS A 270 -26.17 -9.11 21.72
CA LYS A 270 -26.40 -10.35 22.44
C LYS A 270 -25.18 -10.71 23.25
N GLU A 271 -25.42 -10.93 24.56
CA GLU A 271 -24.36 -11.36 25.49
C GLU A 271 -23.23 -10.36 25.74
N LEU A 272 -23.36 -9.09 25.34
CA LEU A 272 -22.32 -8.08 25.55
C LEU A 272 -21.82 -8.02 27.00
N SER A 273 -22.69 -8.06 27.98
CA SER A 273 -22.33 -8.00 29.41
C SER A 273 -21.50 -9.20 29.82
N GLN A 274 -21.83 -10.39 29.32
CA GLN A 274 -21.08 -11.63 29.56
C GLN A 274 -19.72 -11.56 28.89
N PHE A 275 -19.68 -11.10 27.63
CA PHE A 275 -18.44 -10.90 26.90
C PHE A 275 -17.52 -9.89 27.59
N SER A 276 -18.04 -8.71 27.97
CA SER A 276 -17.26 -7.68 28.65
C SER A 276 -16.68 -8.18 30.00
N THR A 277 -17.48 -8.92 30.78
CA THR A 277 -17.02 -9.53 32.04
C THR A 277 -15.93 -10.56 31.78
N TRP A 278 -16.10 -11.42 30.78
CA TRP A 278 -15.12 -12.41 30.38
C TRP A 278 -13.83 -11.77 29.88
N LEU A 279 -13.93 -10.74 28.99
CA LEU A 279 -12.77 -10.02 28.44
C LEU A 279 -11.96 -9.37 29.56
N ALA A 280 -12.64 -8.74 30.51
CA ALA A 280 -11.99 -8.08 31.64
C ALA A 280 -11.12 -9.03 32.49
N CYS A 281 -11.44 -10.32 32.52
CA CYS A 281 -10.69 -11.36 33.22
C CYS A 281 -9.50 -11.91 32.42
N GLN A 282 -9.40 -11.62 31.11
CA GLN A 282 -8.27 -12.09 30.30
C GLN A 282 -6.98 -11.37 30.70
N THR A 283 -5.87 -12.09 30.66
CA THR A 283 -4.55 -11.52 30.96
C THR A 283 -3.71 -11.42 29.72
N VAL A 284 -2.98 -10.32 29.58
CA VAL A 284 -2.07 -10.06 28.46
C VAL A 284 -0.69 -9.68 28.98
N ILE A 285 0.32 -9.98 28.20
CA ILE A 285 1.73 -9.72 28.53
C ILE A 285 2.24 -8.65 27.59
N ALA A 286 2.88 -7.62 28.12
CA ALA A 286 3.58 -6.65 27.30
C ALA A 286 4.76 -7.35 26.59
N GLY A 287 4.75 -7.33 25.27
CA GLY A 287 5.86 -7.84 24.46
C GLY A 287 6.88 -6.75 24.19
N SER A 288 8.14 -7.15 24.02
CA SER A 288 9.17 -6.30 23.39
C SER A 288 9.12 -6.41 21.87
N GLU A 289 8.43 -7.43 21.36
CA GLU A 289 8.31 -7.67 19.92
C GLU A 289 6.99 -7.10 19.40
N MET A 290 7.13 -6.20 18.47
CA MET A 290 6.02 -5.83 17.60
C MET A 290 5.55 -7.02 16.78
N THR A 291 4.27 -7.06 16.52
CA THR A 291 3.70 -7.95 15.51
C THR A 291 4.44 -7.68 14.20
N LYS A 292 5.09 -8.70 13.63
CA LYS A 292 5.77 -8.57 12.35
C LYS A 292 4.74 -8.06 11.33
N MET A 293 4.98 -6.89 10.79
CA MET A 293 4.17 -6.38 9.67
C MET A 293 4.47 -7.23 8.45
N THR A 294 3.72 -8.31 8.27
CA THR A 294 3.96 -9.34 7.24
C THR A 294 3.85 -8.83 5.81
N LYS A 295 3.30 -7.63 5.62
CA LYS A 295 3.09 -7.01 4.30
C LYS A 295 4.35 -6.36 3.72
N PHE A 296 5.40 -6.13 4.51
CA PHE A 296 6.60 -5.43 4.08
C PHE A 296 7.80 -6.37 3.97
N PRO A 297 8.80 -6.08 3.10
CA PRO A 297 10.09 -6.76 3.10
C PRO A 297 10.77 -6.72 4.47
N GLU A 298 11.55 -7.73 4.83
CA GLU A 298 12.16 -7.84 6.16
C GLU A 298 12.99 -6.61 6.58
N SER A 299 13.75 -6.04 5.63
CA SER A 299 14.51 -4.79 5.84
C SER A 299 13.61 -3.61 6.22
N ILE A 300 12.44 -3.51 5.56
CA ILE A 300 11.46 -2.47 5.85
C ILE A 300 10.75 -2.73 7.18
N GLN A 301 10.42 -3.98 7.48
CA GLN A 301 9.85 -4.35 8.78
C GLN A 301 10.77 -3.96 9.94
N ALA A 302 12.08 -4.18 9.78
CA ALA A 302 13.04 -3.82 10.80
C ALA A 302 13.17 -2.30 10.99
N LEU A 303 13.10 -1.50 9.91
CA LEU A 303 13.04 -0.04 9.99
C LEU A 303 11.77 0.43 10.72
N LEU A 304 10.62 -0.13 10.39
CA LEU A 304 9.35 0.19 11.04
C LEU A 304 9.32 -0.25 12.52
N SER A 305 9.97 -1.36 12.86
CA SER A 305 10.09 -1.81 14.25
C SER A 305 10.86 -0.82 15.12
N SER A 306 11.85 -0.10 14.56
CA SER A 306 12.58 0.94 15.25
C SER A 306 11.74 2.20 15.50
N GLU A 307 10.77 2.49 14.65
CA GLU A 307 9.83 3.60 14.81
C GLU A 307 9.03 3.46 16.10
N ILE A 308 8.42 2.29 16.30
CA ILE A 308 7.51 2.09 17.43
C ILE A 308 8.26 2.03 18.74
N SER A 309 9.50 1.52 18.76
CA SER A 309 10.33 1.61 19.95
C SER A 309 10.68 3.06 20.34
N ASN A 310 10.76 3.97 19.35
CA ASN A 310 11.05 5.38 19.59
C ASN A 310 9.81 6.21 19.94
N THR A 311 8.63 5.90 19.39
CA THR A 311 7.36 6.59 19.73
C THR A 311 6.81 6.14 21.08
N SER A 312 7.13 4.94 21.52
CA SER A 312 6.76 4.38 22.82
C SER A 312 7.77 4.66 23.92
N GLN A 313 8.62 5.71 23.83
CA GLN A 313 9.41 6.09 25.01
C GLN A 313 8.46 6.42 26.17
N PRO A 314 8.23 5.48 27.10
CA PRO A 314 7.54 5.82 28.33
C PRO A 314 8.52 6.69 29.12
N ARG A 315 8.07 7.82 29.56
CA ARG A 315 8.73 8.54 30.64
C ARG A 315 9.09 7.53 31.71
N ASN A 316 10.38 7.20 31.85
CA ASN A 316 11.00 6.46 32.95
C ASN A 316 10.08 5.42 33.64
N LEU A 317 9.74 4.33 32.96
CA LEU A 317 9.29 3.13 33.64
C LEU A 317 10.50 2.20 33.73
N SER A 318 11.09 2.17 34.93
CA SER A 318 12.05 1.14 35.35
C SER A 318 11.64 -0.22 34.79
N SER A 319 12.61 -1.00 34.34
CA SER A 319 12.53 -2.40 33.93
C SER A 319 11.77 -3.26 34.97
N LYS A 320 10.44 -3.14 35.00
CA LYS A 320 9.58 -4.03 35.78
C LYS A 320 9.10 -5.15 34.88
N SER A 321 9.34 -6.36 35.36
CA SER A 321 8.93 -7.66 34.86
C SER A 321 7.78 -7.66 33.88
N ASN A 322 7.89 -8.47 32.79
CA ASN A 322 6.81 -8.85 31.86
C ASN A 322 5.68 -9.61 32.61
N ALA A 323 5.10 -9.00 33.64
CA ALA A 323 4.00 -9.58 34.39
C ALA A 323 2.73 -9.57 33.52
N ALA A 324 2.00 -10.67 33.53
CA ALA A 324 0.69 -10.75 32.93
C ALA A 324 -0.25 -9.76 33.64
N MET A 325 -0.96 -8.94 32.86
CA MET A 325 -1.90 -7.96 33.39
C MET A 325 -3.32 -8.28 32.92
N PRO A 326 -4.32 -8.15 33.81
CA PRO A 326 -5.73 -8.26 33.41
C PRO A 326 -6.09 -7.15 32.39
N ILE A 327 -6.86 -7.49 31.36
CA ILE A 327 -7.32 -6.51 30.38
C ILE A 327 -8.15 -5.41 31.05
N SER A 328 -8.89 -5.71 32.10
CA SER A 328 -9.66 -4.73 32.87
C SER A 328 -8.84 -3.54 33.42
N GLN A 329 -7.52 -3.69 33.50
CA GLN A 329 -6.62 -2.59 33.92
C GLN A 329 -6.06 -1.78 32.74
N LEU A 330 -6.34 -2.17 31.52
CA LEU A 330 -5.73 -1.64 30.31
C LEU A 330 -6.73 -0.99 29.36
N ILE A 331 -8.01 -1.27 29.54
CA ILE A 331 -9.09 -0.76 28.67
C ILE A 331 -10.06 0.10 29.47
N ASP A 332 -10.51 1.17 28.80
CA ASP A 332 -11.61 2.02 29.26
C ASP A 332 -12.97 1.45 28.81
N GLU A 333 -14.03 2.24 28.94
CA GLU A 333 -15.35 1.87 28.41
C GLU A 333 -15.29 1.61 26.92
N PRO A 334 -16.09 0.63 26.40
CA PRO A 334 -16.11 0.33 24.97
C PRO A 334 -16.63 1.54 24.16
N CYS A 335 -15.96 1.82 23.07
CA CYS A 335 -16.46 2.72 22.06
C CYS A 335 -17.54 2.00 21.25
N ILE A 336 -18.70 2.62 21.07
CA ILE A 336 -19.85 2.02 20.34
C ILE A 336 -19.90 2.63 18.96
N SER A 337 -19.92 1.79 17.95
CA SER A 337 -20.18 2.13 16.57
C SER A 337 -21.26 1.21 15.97
N HIS A 338 -21.72 1.49 14.76
CA HIS A 338 -22.74 0.68 14.11
C HIS A 338 -22.23 0.22 12.74
N LEU A 339 -22.43 -1.06 12.43
CA LEU A 339 -22.13 -1.60 11.10
C LEU A 339 -23.05 -0.96 10.07
N ALA A 340 -22.46 -0.19 9.16
CA ALA A 340 -23.16 0.26 7.97
C ALA A 340 -23.05 -0.81 6.87
N ARG A 341 -24.14 -1.11 6.16
CA ARG A 341 -24.07 -1.99 4.99
C ARG A 341 -23.23 -1.34 3.90
N LEU A 342 -22.28 -2.09 3.36
CA LEU A 342 -21.57 -1.69 2.15
C LEU A 342 -22.55 -1.70 0.98
N PRO A 343 -22.68 -0.63 0.20
CA PRO A 343 -23.36 -0.72 -1.07
C PRO A 343 -22.62 -1.76 -1.93
N ILE A 344 -23.34 -2.77 -2.40
CA ILE A 344 -22.82 -3.74 -3.38
C ILE A 344 -22.68 -2.96 -4.68
N THR A 345 -21.52 -2.44 -4.95
CA THR A 345 -21.23 -1.74 -6.20
C THR A 345 -21.02 -2.79 -7.28
N ASN A 346 -22.02 -2.95 -8.15
CA ASN A 346 -21.84 -3.62 -9.43
C ASN A 346 -20.97 -2.70 -10.31
N ILE A 347 -19.66 -2.83 -10.19
CA ILE A 347 -18.74 -2.13 -11.08
C ILE A 347 -18.76 -2.87 -12.42
N HIS A 348 -19.59 -2.40 -13.34
CA HIS A 348 -19.53 -2.81 -14.73
C HIS A 348 -18.34 -2.15 -15.41
N THR A 349 -17.20 -2.82 -15.40
CA THR A 349 -16.05 -2.40 -16.19
C THR A 349 -16.28 -2.78 -17.66
N THR A 350 -16.71 -1.81 -18.45
CA THR A 350 -16.86 -1.96 -19.91
C THR A 350 -15.63 -1.53 -20.70
N GLN A 351 -14.51 -1.25 -20.03
CA GLN A 351 -13.28 -0.89 -20.72
C GLN A 351 -12.65 -2.13 -21.37
N THR A 352 -12.91 -2.32 -22.65
CA THR A 352 -12.14 -3.24 -23.50
C THR A 352 -10.82 -2.56 -23.89
N LEU A 353 -9.72 -3.32 -23.82
CA LEU A 353 -8.45 -2.90 -24.45
C LEU A 353 -8.68 -2.77 -25.96
N ASP A 354 -8.58 -1.55 -26.47
CA ASP A 354 -8.53 -1.35 -27.90
C ASP A 354 -7.11 -1.71 -28.38
N LEU A 355 -6.97 -2.92 -28.91
CA LEU A 355 -5.71 -3.46 -29.41
C LEU A 355 -5.29 -2.82 -30.75
N THR A 356 -6.20 -2.11 -31.42
CA THR A 356 -5.95 -1.60 -32.78
C THR A 356 -5.12 -0.31 -32.80
N SER A 357 -5.00 0.39 -31.68
CA SER A 357 -4.32 1.69 -31.59
C SER A 357 -2.90 1.63 -31.00
N THR A 358 -2.40 0.47 -30.64
CA THR A 358 -1.01 0.31 -30.19
C THR A 358 -0.07 0.17 -31.39
N THR A 359 0.16 1.26 -32.11
CA THR A 359 1.44 1.40 -32.82
C THR A 359 2.54 1.27 -31.77
N LEU A 360 3.46 0.30 -31.97
CA LEU A 360 4.73 0.25 -31.25
C LEU A 360 5.35 1.63 -31.38
N ALA A 361 5.13 2.48 -30.37
CA ALA A 361 5.86 3.73 -30.27
C ALA A 361 7.33 3.31 -30.26
N THR A 362 8.08 3.77 -31.23
CA THR A 362 9.54 3.63 -31.26
C THR A 362 10.01 3.93 -29.85
N ALA A 363 10.70 2.96 -29.22
CA ALA A 363 11.07 3.01 -27.83
C ALA A 363 11.70 4.38 -27.55
N ALA A 364 10.98 5.24 -26.84
CA ALA A 364 11.55 6.49 -26.38
C ALA A 364 12.81 6.13 -25.60
N GLU A 365 13.88 6.90 -25.76
CA GLU A 365 15.10 6.63 -24.98
C GLU A 365 14.73 6.49 -23.50
N PRO A 366 15.14 5.38 -22.84
CA PRO A 366 14.78 5.16 -21.45
C PRO A 366 15.29 6.32 -20.62
N PRO A 367 14.54 6.77 -19.60
CA PRO A 367 14.98 7.82 -18.68
C PRO A 367 16.37 7.54 -18.16
N THR A 368 17.16 8.59 -17.96
CA THR A 368 18.56 8.49 -17.49
C THR A 368 18.72 7.60 -16.25
N ILE A 369 17.72 7.61 -15.37
CA ILE A 369 17.72 6.80 -14.17
C ILE A 369 17.64 5.30 -14.49
N ILE A 370 16.80 4.89 -15.46
CA ILE A 370 16.72 3.48 -15.89
C ILE A 370 18.04 3.06 -16.55
N LYS A 371 18.63 3.91 -17.39
CA LYS A 371 19.95 3.64 -18.00
C LYS A 371 21.03 3.38 -16.96
N ARG A 372 20.98 4.07 -15.82
CA ARG A 372 21.95 3.87 -14.74
C ARG A 372 21.80 2.49 -14.09
N PHE A 373 20.59 2.00 -13.92
CA PHE A 373 20.31 0.72 -13.27
C PHE A 373 20.39 -0.48 -14.22
N THR A 374 20.24 -0.30 -15.55
CA THR A 374 20.25 -1.39 -16.53
C THR A 374 21.62 -2.02 -16.78
N GLY A 375 22.69 -1.51 -16.17
CA GLY A 375 24.02 -2.17 -16.20
C GLY A 375 24.09 -3.49 -15.45
N ALA A 376 23.08 -3.82 -14.63
CA ALA A 376 23.02 -5.02 -13.81
C ALA A 376 21.64 -5.70 -14.02
N ILE A 377 21.32 -6.07 -15.25
CA ILE A 377 20.05 -6.78 -15.54
C ILE A 377 20.14 -8.18 -14.96
N ALA A 378 19.48 -8.38 -13.85
CA ALA A 378 19.10 -9.68 -13.38
C ALA A 378 17.59 -9.67 -13.22
N PHE A 379 16.87 -10.29 -14.14
CA PHE A 379 15.52 -10.75 -13.87
C PHE A 379 15.61 -11.85 -12.81
N GLU A 380 15.93 -11.47 -11.58
CA GLU A 380 16.05 -12.45 -10.52
C GLU A 380 14.70 -12.88 -9.99
N LEU A 381 14.53 -14.21 -9.97
CA LEU A 381 13.47 -14.85 -9.22
C LEU A 381 13.58 -14.40 -7.77
N GLY A 382 12.63 -13.62 -7.26
CA GLY A 382 12.57 -13.40 -5.82
C GLY A 382 12.31 -12.00 -5.33
N SER A 383 12.46 -10.96 -6.16
CA SER A 383 12.36 -9.62 -5.61
C SER A 383 10.94 -9.11 -5.37
N TYR A 384 9.92 -9.58 -6.07
CA TYR A 384 8.55 -9.06 -5.91
C TYR A 384 7.45 -10.03 -6.38
N GLN A 385 7.65 -11.32 -6.20
CA GLN A 385 6.65 -12.28 -6.69
C GLN A 385 5.72 -12.69 -5.56
N PRO A 386 4.40 -12.62 -5.78
CA PRO A 386 3.46 -13.26 -4.88
C PRO A 386 3.84 -14.74 -4.69
N LYS A 387 3.80 -15.26 -3.47
CA LYS A 387 4.05 -16.69 -3.19
C LYS A 387 3.23 -17.62 -4.11
N THR A 388 2.09 -17.13 -4.57
CA THR A 388 1.17 -17.81 -5.50
C THR A 388 1.75 -17.98 -6.90
N ILE A 389 2.66 -17.12 -7.38
CA ILE A 389 3.34 -17.28 -8.68
C ILE A 389 4.27 -18.50 -8.65
N MET A 390 4.88 -18.80 -7.52
CA MET A 390 5.68 -20.02 -7.35
C MET A 390 4.85 -21.31 -7.53
N GLN A 391 3.56 -21.27 -7.16
CA GLN A 391 2.66 -22.38 -7.41
C GLN A 391 2.33 -22.52 -8.90
N LEU A 392 2.08 -21.42 -9.62
CA LEU A 392 1.89 -21.44 -11.06
C LEU A 392 3.13 -21.94 -11.79
N LEU A 393 4.32 -21.62 -11.29
CA LEU A 393 5.58 -22.08 -11.86
C LEU A 393 5.72 -23.61 -11.74
N ALA A 394 5.28 -24.19 -10.63
CA ALA A 394 5.24 -25.63 -10.47
C ALA A 394 4.19 -26.31 -11.38
N ASP A 395 3.10 -25.61 -11.68
CA ASP A 395 1.97 -26.14 -12.47
C ASP A 395 2.15 -25.95 -13.99
N ILE A 396 3.02 -25.02 -14.42
CA ILE A 396 3.17 -24.70 -15.85
C ILE A 396 3.83 -25.86 -16.63
N GLY A 397 4.84 -26.52 -16.07
CA GLY A 397 5.53 -27.64 -16.73
C GLY A 397 6.00 -27.27 -18.14
N ASP A 398 5.58 -28.08 -19.13
CA ASP A 398 5.88 -27.86 -20.56
C ASP A 398 4.88 -26.93 -21.26
N LYS A 399 3.91 -26.37 -20.55
CA LYS A 399 2.92 -25.46 -21.12
C LYS A 399 3.51 -24.06 -21.28
N GLU A 400 3.00 -23.32 -22.26
CA GLU A 400 3.35 -21.92 -22.47
C GLU A 400 2.56 -20.99 -21.55
N ILE A 401 1.37 -21.36 -21.11
CA ILE A 401 0.47 -20.54 -20.30
C ILE A 401 -0.11 -21.37 -19.16
N CYS A 402 -0.13 -20.77 -17.97
CA CYS A 402 -0.84 -21.27 -16.81
C CYS A 402 -1.73 -20.17 -16.24
N ILE A 403 -3.03 -20.46 -16.05
CA ILE A 403 -4.02 -19.52 -15.48
C ILE A 403 -4.66 -20.19 -14.28
N LYS A 404 -4.76 -19.45 -13.16
CA LYS A 404 -5.43 -19.90 -11.95
C LYS A 404 -6.19 -18.72 -11.33
N ALA A 405 -7.49 -18.71 -11.56
CA ALA A 405 -8.37 -17.60 -11.19
C ALA A 405 -7.92 -16.27 -11.82
N ASP A 406 -7.48 -15.32 -11.00
CA ASP A 406 -7.01 -13.99 -11.37
C ASP A 406 -5.48 -13.87 -11.51
N LEU A 407 -4.80 -15.05 -11.45
CA LEU A 407 -3.35 -15.17 -11.60
C LEU A 407 -3.03 -15.86 -12.92
N TRP A 408 -1.99 -15.38 -13.59
CA TRP A 408 -1.49 -16.05 -14.79
C TRP A 408 0.03 -15.94 -14.91
N LEU A 409 0.57 -16.88 -15.66
CA LEU A 409 1.99 -17.00 -16.00
C LEU A 409 2.11 -17.40 -17.46
N ILE A 410 2.95 -16.68 -18.22
CA ILE A 410 3.31 -16.99 -19.60
C ILE A 410 4.80 -17.28 -19.66
N LYS A 411 5.15 -18.39 -20.30
CA LYS A 411 6.52 -18.79 -20.58
C LYS A 411 6.86 -18.43 -22.03
N PHE A 412 7.97 -17.74 -22.22
CA PHE A 412 8.49 -17.41 -23.53
C PHE A 412 9.83 -18.09 -23.77
N THR A 413 9.90 -18.87 -24.86
CA THR A 413 11.12 -19.57 -25.30
C THR A 413 11.15 -19.64 -26.83
N PRO A 414 12.21 -19.27 -27.53
CA PRO A 414 13.38 -18.52 -27.06
C PRO A 414 13.24 -17.02 -27.32
N ILE A 415 13.38 -16.20 -26.31
CA ILE A 415 13.54 -14.76 -26.46
C ILE A 415 14.83 -14.33 -25.80
N SER A 416 15.64 -13.43 -26.43
CA SER A 416 16.84 -12.93 -25.79
C SER A 416 16.51 -12.00 -24.65
N LEU A 417 17.31 -12.00 -23.59
CA LEU A 417 17.20 -11.12 -22.43
C LEU A 417 17.23 -9.65 -22.85
N GLU A 418 18.09 -9.29 -23.79
CA GLU A 418 18.20 -7.93 -24.34
C GLU A 418 16.89 -7.47 -24.99
N LYS A 419 16.29 -8.31 -25.82
CA LYS A 419 15.00 -8.04 -26.47
C LYS A 419 13.89 -7.86 -25.44
N MET A 420 13.79 -8.77 -24.47
CA MET A 420 12.77 -8.66 -23.42
C MET A 420 12.97 -7.41 -22.57
N THR A 421 14.21 -7.05 -22.26
CA THR A 421 14.53 -5.80 -21.56
C THR A 421 14.04 -4.58 -22.34
N ALA A 422 14.23 -4.54 -23.65
CA ALA A 422 13.75 -3.45 -24.48
C ALA A 422 12.21 -3.37 -24.47
N ILE A 423 11.52 -4.50 -24.53
CA ILE A 423 10.04 -4.56 -24.47
C ILE A 423 9.53 -4.06 -23.10
N VAL A 424 10.13 -4.51 -22.01
CA VAL A 424 9.74 -4.13 -20.63
C VAL A 424 9.94 -2.62 -20.38
N GLN A 425 10.81 -1.96 -21.11
CA GLN A 425 10.98 -0.51 -21.01
C GLN A 425 9.89 0.29 -21.75
N THR A 426 9.02 -0.36 -22.52
CA THR A 426 7.96 0.33 -23.28
C THR A 426 6.70 0.56 -22.45
N SER A 427 5.98 1.63 -22.73
CA SER A 427 4.65 1.88 -22.15
C SER A 427 3.63 0.82 -22.58
N ALA A 428 3.81 0.21 -23.76
CA ALA A 428 2.95 -0.85 -24.28
C ALA A 428 2.98 -2.08 -23.38
N PHE A 429 4.15 -2.52 -22.91
CA PHE A 429 4.25 -3.66 -22.02
C PHE A 429 3.43 -3.45 -20.73
N TRP A 430 3.46 -2.27 -20.16
CA TRP A 430 2.79 -1.92 -18.92
C TRP A 430 1.36 -1.43 -19.09
N ALA A 431 0.84 -1.36 -20.33
CA ALA A 431 -0.50 -0.82 -20.60
C ALA A 431 -1.61 -1.48 -19.75
N PRO A 432 -1.65 -2.82 -19.56
CA PRO A 432 -2.66 -3.43 -18.69
C PRO A 432 -2.60 -2.93 -17.24
N ARG A 433 -1.41 -2.78 -16.69
CA ARG A 433 -1.20 -2.29 -15.32
C ARG A 433 -1.48 -0.79 -15.19
N VAL A 434 -1.01 0.01 -16.13
CA VAL A 434 -1.22 1.47 -16.14
C VAL A 434 -2.70 1.82 -16.27
N ARG A 435 -3.46 1.04 -17.04
CA ARG A 435 -4.92 1.21 -17.20
C ARG A 435 -5.73 0.60 -16.04
N GLY A 436 -5.09 -0.03 -15.07
CA GLY A 436 -5.75 -0.66 -13.93
C GLY A 436 -6.53 -1.93 -14.26
N LEU A 437 -6.25 -2.58 -15.40
CA LEU A 437 -6.93 -3.83 -15.80
C LEU A 437 -6.43 -5.03 -15.00
N LEU A 438 -5.25 -4.91 -14.40
CA LEU A 438 -4.73 -5.88 -13.44
C LEU A 438 -4.00 -5.17 -12.31
N TYR A 439 -3.97 -5.81 -11.14
CA TYR A 439 -3.40 -5.21 -9.93
C TYR A 439 -1.87 -5.13 -9.99
N THR A 440 -1.21 -6.20 -10.42
CA THR A 440 0.25 -6.22 -10.55
C THR A 440 0.70 -7.17 -11.65
N MET A 441 1.84 -6.88 -12.25
CA MET A 441 2.50 -7.73 -13.22
C MET A 441 4.02 -7.56 -13.14
N GLY A 442 4.73 -8.52 -13.67
CA GLY A 442 6.19 -8.47 -13.73
C GLY A 442 6.77 -9.50 -14.68
N VAL A 443 8.09 -9.52 -14.72
CA VAL A 443 8.87 -10.41 -15.56
C VAL A 443 10.04 -10.97 -14.75
N PHE A 444 10.42 -12.21 -15.02
CA PHE A 444 11.62 -12.84 -14.46
C PHE A 444 12.19 -13.87 -15.41
N GLU A 445 13.47 -14.18 -15.23
CA GLU A 445 14.15 -15.28 -15.92
C GLU A 445 14.36 -16.44 -14.95
N LEU A 446 14.16 -17.67 -15.43
CA LEU A 446 14.49 -18.88 -14.70
C LEU A 446 15.00 -19.95 -15.68
N ALA A 447 16.20 -20.44 -15.44
CA ALA A 447 16.83 -21.52 -16.21
C ALA A 447 16.91 -21.25 -17.73
N GLY A 448 17.02 -19.99 -18.14
CA GLY A 448 17.11 -19.55 -19.54
C GLY A 448 15.75 -19.31 -20.21
N ASP A 449 14.65 -19.58 -19.53
CA ASP A 449 13.29 -19.21 -19.96
C ASP A 449 12.87 -17.89 -19.32
N ILE A 450 12.13 -17.08 -20.06
CA ILE A 450 11.58 -15.82 -19.55
C ILE A 450 10.09 -16.00 -19.27
N TYR A 451 9.69 -15.53 -18.10
CA TYR A 451 8.32 -15.61 -17.63
C TYR A 451 7.74 -14.22 -17.42
N VAL A 452 6.54 -13.98 -17.94
CA VAL A 452 5.72 -12.80 -17.63
C VAL A 452 4.52 -13.28 -16.80
N TRP A 453 4.23 -12.57 -15.73
CA TRP A 453 3.14 -12.91 -14.82
C TRP A 453 2.24 -11.72 -14.53
N GLY A 454 0.99 -12.00 -14.21
CA GLY A 454 0.02 -11.02 -13.73
C GLY A 454 -0.83 -11.57 -12.59
N ALA A 455 -1.26 -10.67 -11.71
CA ALA A 455 -2.10 -10.99 -10.56
C ALA A 455 -3.16 -9.91 -10.35
N GLY A 456 -4.33 -10.33 -9.82
CA GLY A 456 -5.48 -9.45 -9.67
C GLY A 456 -6.03 -8.99 -11.01
N ASP A 457 -6.07 -9.89 -11.99
CA ASP A 457 -6.47 -9.60 -13.37
C ASP A 457 -7.96 -9.83 -13.56
N ILE A 458 -8.68 -8.78 -13.96
CA ILE A 458 -10.12 -8.86 -14.22
C ILE A 458 -10.45 -9.41 -15.62
N GLN A 459 -9.45 -9.43 -16.53
CA GLN A 459 -9.59 -9.88 -17.92
C GLN A 459 -8.38 -10.71 -18.37
N PRO A 460 -8.04 -11.81 -17.67
CA PRO A 460 -6.79 -12.53 -17.87
C PRO A 460 -6.57 -12.97 -19.33
N THR A 461 -7.59 -13.52 -19.98
CA THR A 461 -7.48 -13.97 -21.38
C THR A 461 -7.11 -12.83 -22.34
N THR A 462 -7.71 -11.66 -22.18
CA THR A 462 -7.44 -10.47 -23.00
C THR A 462 -6.03 -9.95 -22.77
N ASN A 463 -5.63 -9.82 -21.50
CA ASN A 463 -4.30 -9.29 -21.15
C ASN A 463 -3.18 -10.25 -21.56
N ILE A 464 -3.37 -11.56 -21.42
CA ILE A 464 -2.45 -12.59 -21.89
C ILE A 464 -2.26 -12.48 -23.41
N SER A 465 -3.37 -12.47 -24.18
CA SER A 465 -3.31 -12.34 -25.65
C SER A 465 -2.64 -11.08 -26.09
N TYR A 466 -2.87 -9.97 -25.39
CA TYR A 466 -2.22 -8.68 -25.64
C TYR A 466 -0.70 -8.78 -25.44
N ILE A 467 -0.25 -9.32 -24.32
CA ILE A 467 1.19 -9.45 -23.99
C ILE A 467 1.88 -10.40 -24.99
N GLN A 468 1.25 -11.53 -25.35
CA GLN A 468 1.79 -12.43 -26.34
C GLN A 468 1.95 -11.74 -27.71
N ALA A 469 0.90 -11.07 -28.21
CA ALA A 469 0.96 -10.37 -29.48
C ALA A 469 2.03 -9.25 -29.48
N LEU A 470 2.19 -8.54 -28.37
CA LEU A 470 3.22 -7.52 -28.21
C LEU A 470 4.63 -8.12 -28.33
N ILE A 471 4.89 -9.23 -27.65
CA ILE A 471 6.20 -9.88 -27.64
C ILE A 471 6.47 -10.51 -29.01
N ASP A 472 5.51 -11.19 -29.62
CA ASP A 472 5.64 -11.82 -30.94
C ASP A 472 5.91 -10.76 -32.04
N SER A 473 5.19 -9.63 -32.02
CA SER A 473 5.40 -8.55 -32.97
C SER A 473 6.80 -7.91 -32.87
N SER A 474 7.43 -8.04 -31.70
CA SER A 474 8.78 -7.55 -31.46
C SER A 474 9.86 -8.55 -31.89
N GLN A 475 9.49 -9.79 -32.26
CA GLN A 475 10.44 -10.80 -32.72
C GLN A 475 10.81 -10.65 -34.20
N HIS A 476 10.02 -9.93 -34.95
CA HIS A 476 10.22 -9.60 -36.35
C HIS A 476 10.79 -8.18 -36.50
#